data_4e6d10c82c2a49a858b8175bb941acc4
#
_entry.id   4e6d10c82c2a49a858b8175bb941acc4
#
_cell.length_a   1.000
_cell.length_b   1.000
_cell.length_c   1.000
_cell.angle_alpha   90.00
_cell.angle_beta   90.00
_cell.angle_gamma   90.00
#
_symmetry.space_group_name_H-M   'P 1'
#
loop_
_entity.id
_entity.type
_entity.pdbx_description
1 polymer ?
#
loop_
_entity_poly.entity_id
_entity_poly.type
_entity_poly.pdbx_seq_one_letter_code
_entity_poly.pdbx_strand_id
1 'polypeptide(L)'
;MKSRLSPLCTAALVAASLFLAPQGMAADGQDGIVVYNAQHENLVKSWVDGFTKETGIKVTLRNGDDSELGNQLVQEGAASPADVFLTENSPSMVLVDNAKLFAPLDAATLQQVPAQYRPQHGRWIGIAARSTVFVYNPAKISEAQLPHSLMDLAK
;
A
#
# COMPACT_ATOMS: atom_id res chain seq x y z
N MET A 1 27.07 -19.87 84.71
CA MET A 1 26.67 -21.26 84.39
C MET A 1 25.98 -21.12 82.98
N LYS A 2 26.77 -21.46 82.01
CA LYS A 2 26.59 -22.61 81.10
C LYS A 2 25.10 -22.76 80.68
N SER A 3 24.71 -22.53 79.47
CA SER A 3 24.95 -23.40 78.36
C SER A 3 24.19 -22.89 77.08
N ARG A 4 24.87 -22.93 76.06
CA ARG A 4 24.74 -23.72 74.85
C ARG A 4 23.83 -23.10 73.77
N LEU A 5 24.57 -22.67 72.81
CA LEU A 5 24.16 -22.52 71.42
C LEU A 5 23.53 -23.81 70.88
N SER A 6 22.58 -23.61 69.99
CA SER A 6 22.30 -24.57 68.93
C SER A 6 22.00 -23.87 67.67
N PRO A 7 22.44 -24.43 66.53
CA PRO A 7 22.66 -23.66 65.30
C PRO A 7 21.61 -23.91 64.24
N LEU A 8 21.66 -23.00 63.30
CA LEU A 8 21.41 -23.21 61.90
C LEU A 8 20.10 -23.89 61.43
N CYS A 9 19.22 -23.09 60.87
CA CYS A 9 18.54 -23.49 59.66
C CYS A 9 18.66 -22.36 58.62
N THR A 10 19.68 -22.50 57.79
CA THR A 10 19.84 -21.68 56.59
C THR A 10 18.85 -22.17 55.56
N ALA A 11 17.72 -21.50 55.43
CA ALA A 11 16.79 -21.73 54.33
C ALA A 11 17.30 -20.95 53.11
N ALA A 12 17.87 -21.67 52.17
CA ALA A 12 18.23 -21.14 50.86
C ALA A 12 16.95 -20.84 50.07
N LEU A 13 16.58 -19.56 49.94
CA LEU A 13 15.60 -19.11 48.95
C LEU A 13 16.26 -19.15 47.58
N VAL A 14 15.98 -20.19 46.82
CA VAL A 14 16.23 -20.22 45.38
C VAL A 14 15.17 -19.31 44.72
N ALA A 15 15.59 -18.11 44.38
CA ALA A 15 14.80 -17.22 43.55
C ALA A 15 14.79 -17.80 42.12
N ALA A 16 13.72 -18.51 41.76
CA ALA A 16 13.43 -18.88 40.41
C ALA A 16 12.98 -17.62 39.64
N SER A 17 13.94 -16.94 39.02
CA SER A 17 13.66 -15.87 38.05
C SER A 17 13.02 -16.53 36.84
N LEU A 18 11.67 -16.52 36.77
CA LEU A 18 10.97 -16.78 35.55
C LEU A 18 11.31 -15.66 34.56
N PHE A 19 12.21 -15.95 33.63
CA PHE A 19 12.34 -15.18 32.40
C PHE A 19 11.01 -15.31 31.65
N LEU A 20 10.09 -14.36 31.84
CA LEU A 20 9.06 -14.09 30.84
C LEU A 20 9.81 -13.54 29.63
N ALA A 21 10.15 -14.43 28.68
CA ALA A 21 10.43 -13.98 27.33
C ALA A 21 9.21 -13.18 26.85
N PRO A 22 9.39 -11.96 26.29
CA PRO A 22 8.28 -11.31 25.61
C PRO A 22 7.87 -12.29 24.51
N GLN A 23 6.68 -12.87 24.67
CA GLN A 23 6.01 -13.51 23.55
C GLN A 23 5.78 -12.36 22.56
N GLY A 24 6.62 -12.30 21.53
CA GLY A 24 6.33 -11.48 20.38
C GLY A 24 4.90 -11.82 19.99
N MET A 25 4.00 -10.86 20.12
CA MET A 25 2.71 -10.93 19.46
C MET A 25 3.08 -11.07 17.98
N ALA A 26 3.02 -12.31 17.47
CA ALA A 26 2.89 -12.51 16.05
C ALA A 26 1.68 -11.65 15.69
N ALA A 27 1.88 -10.61 14.88
CA ALA A 27 0.79 -9.94 14.23
C ALA A 27 -0.08 -11.05 13.66
N ASP A 28 -1.36 -11.08 14.05
CA ASP A 28 -2.32 -11.98 13.44
C ASP A 28 -2.12 -11.83 11.94
N GLY A 29 -1.55 -12.85 11.30
CA GLY A 29 -1.28 -12.83 9.89
C GLY A 29 -2.62 -12.61 9.20
N GLN A 30 -2.85 -11.43 8.66
CA GLN A 30 -3.99 -11.22 7.78
C GLN A 30 -3.79 -12.22 6.64
N ASP A 31 -4.69 -13.22 6.58
CA ASP A 31 -4.69 -14.21 5.50
C ASP A 31 -4.97 -13.49 4.17
N GLY A 32 -3.95 -12.90 3.55
CA GLY A 32 -4.09 -12.17 2.31
C GLY A 32 -3.32 -10.85 2.26
N ILE A 33 -3.66 -10.01 1.30
CA ILE A 33 -3.07 -8.68 1.10
C ILE A 33 -4.09 -7.57 1.33
N VAL A 34 -3.61 -6.44 1.83
CA VAL A 34 -4.39 -5.22 2.04
C VAL A 34 -4.05 -4.21 0.95
N VAL A 35 -5.05 -3.78 0.21
CA VAL A 35 -4.91 -2.78 -0.85
C VAL A 35 -5.62 -1.50 -0.43
N TYR A 36 -4.87 -0.41 -0.31
CA TYR A 36 -5.44 0.93 -0.20
C TYR A 36 -5.77 1.41 -1.60
N ASN A 37 -7.06 1.53 -1.87
CA ASN A 37 -7.59 1.77 -3.21
C ASN A 37 -8.23 3.14 -3.35
N ALA A 38 -7.57 4.02 -4.11
CA ALA A 38 -8.09 5.30 -4.55
C ALA A 38 -8.47 5.30 -6.05
N GLN A 39 -8.65 4.13 -6.63
CA GLN A 39 -9.16 3.96 -8.00
C GLN A 39 -10.65 3.59 -7.94
N HIS A 40 -11.35 3.66 -9.08
CA HIS A 40 -12.77 3.29 -9.18
C HIS A 40 -13.03 1.87 -8.64
N GLU A 41 -13.89 1.76 -7.65
CA GLU A 41 -14.15 0.50 -6.93
C GLU A 41 -14.56 -0.65 -7.85
N ASN A 42 -15.46 -0.39 -8.80
CA ASN A 42 -15.94 -1.42 -9.73
C ASN A 42 -14.82 -1.99 -10.61
N LEU A 43 -13.86 -1.14 -11.02
CA LEU A 43 -12.72 -1.56 -11.80
C LEU A 43 -11.79 -2.45 -10.99
N VAL A 44 -11.43 -1.98 -9.80
CA VAL A 44 -10.51 -2.70 -8.91
C VAL A 44 -11.12 -3.99 -8.41
N LYS A 45 -12.43 -3.99 -8.13
CA LYS A 45 -13.13 -5.23 -7.75
C LYS A 45 -12.96 -6.33 -8.80
N SER A 46 -13.06 -6.02 -10.08
CA SER A 46 -12.89 -7.02 -11.13
C SER A 46 -11.45 -7.57 -11.18
N TRP A 47 -10.44 -6.74 -10.92
CA TRP A 47 -9.04 -7.18 -10.84
C TRP A 47 -8.79 -8.06 -9.63
N VAL A 48 -9.32 -7.67 -8.47
CA VAL A 48 -9.21 -8.42 -7.22
C VAL A 48 -9.90 -9.80 -7.34
N ASP A 49 -11.09 -9.85 -7.92
CA ASP A 49 -11.82 -11.09 -8.12
C ASP A 49 -11.01 -12.05 -9.06
N GLY A 50 -10.42 -11.50 -10.12
CA GLY A 50 -9.54 -12.24 -11.03
C GLY A 50 -8.29 -12.77 -10.32
N PHE A 51 -7.59 -11.91 -9.60
CA PHE A 51 -6.39 -12.25 -8.85
C PHE A 51 -6.67 -13.34 -7.79
N THR A 52 -7.70 -13.15 -6.99
CA THR A 52 -8.07 -14.12 -5.95
C THR A 52 -8.46 -15.47 -6.56
N LYS A 53 -9.17 -15.47 -7.70
CA LYS A 53 -9.54 -16.70 -8.42
C LYS A 53 -8.31 -17.44 -8.94
N GLU A 54 -7.31 -16.72 -9.42
CA GLU A 54 -6.11 -17.31 -10.02
C GLU A 54 -5.11 -17.79 -8.96
N THR A 55 -4.93 -17.02 -7.88
CA THR A 55 -3.88 -17.25 -6.88
C THR A 55 -4.37 -17.91 -5.60
N GLY A 56 -5.66 -17.83 -5.29
CA GLY A 56 -6.23 -18.20 -4.00
C GLY A 56 -5.96 -17.21 -2.88
N ILE A 57 -5.21 -16.14 -3.15
CA ILE A 57 -4.87 -15.11 -2.14
C ILE A 57 -6.05 -14.17 -1.95
N LYS A 58 -6.47 -13.97 -0.70
CA LYS A 58 -7.52 -13.00 -0.36
C LYS A 58 -7.01 -11.58 -0.48
N VAL A 59 -7.88 -10.66 -0.87
CA VAL A 59 -7.58 -9.24 -0.93
C VAL A 59 -8.60 -8.46 -0.10
N THR A 60 -8.11 -7.65 0.82
CA THR A 60 -8.91 -6.70 1.58
C THR A 60 -8.75 -5.32 0.94
N LEU A 61 -9.84 -4.74 0.44
CA LEU A 61 -9.84 -3.39 -0.12
C LEU A 61 -10.22 -2.37 0.96
N ARG A 62 -9.40 -1.33 1.08
CA ARG A 62 -9.76 -0.10 1.77
C ARG A 62 -9.91 0.99 0.72
N ASN A 63 -11.15 1.35 0.41
CA ASN A 63 -11.47 2.38 -0.57
C ASN A 63 -11.44 3.77 0.08
N GLY A 64 -10.98 4.76 -0.66
CA GLY A 64 -10.92 6.16 -0.23
C GLY A 64 -10.44 7.08 -1.35
N ASP A 65 -10.31 8.36 -1.04
CA ASP A 65 -9.77 9.37 -1.98
C ASP A 65 -8.24 9.28 -2.07
N ASP A 66 -7.66 9.67 -3.21
CA ASP A 66 -6.21 9.73 -3.44
C ASP A 66 -5.46 10.46 -2.31
N SER A 67 -5.95 11.64 -1.95
CA SER A 67 -5.29 12.49 -0.95
C SER A 67 -5.49 11.94 0.46
N GLU A 68 -6.66 11.40 0.75
CA GLU A 68 -6.98 10.80 2.05
C GLU A 68 -6.06 9.61 2.32
N LEU A 69 -6.06 8.63 1.40
CA LEU A 69 -5.28 7.41 1.58
C LEU A 69 -3.78 7.67 1.52
N GLY A 70 -3.33 8.59 0.65
CA GLY A 70 -1.92 8.99 0.62
C GLY A 70 -1.44 9.63 1.92
N ASN A 71 -2.21 10.56 2.50
CA ASN A 71 -1.90 11.16 3.80
C ASN A 71 -1.98 10.14 4.94
N GLN A 72 -2.95 9.23 4.90
CA GLN A 72 -3.07 8.18 5.88
C GLN A 72 -1.84 7.27 5.88
N LEU A 73 -1.37 6.82 4.71
CA LEU A 73 -0.15 6.03 4.60
C LEU A 73 1.06 6.74 5.21
N VAL A 74 1.19 8.06 4.97
CA VAL A 74 2.27 8.86 5.56
C VAL A 74 2.15 8.94 7.08
N GLN A 75 0.93 9.07 7.63
CA GLN A 75 0.70 9.09 9.08
C GLN A 75 0.93 7.73 9.73
N GLU A 76 0.52 6.65 9.10
CA GLU A 76 0.74 5.27 9.57
C GLU A 76 2.22 4.88 9.49
N GLY A 77 2.93 5.39 8.50
CA GLY A 77 4.34 5.11 8.30
C GLY A 77 4.63 3.62 8.19
N ALA A 78 5.66 3.15 8.88
CA ALA A 78 6.06 1.74 8.88
C ALA A 78 5.06 0.81 9.61
N ALA A 79 4.06 1.36 10.29
CA ALA A 79 3.01 0.58 10.96
C ALA A 79 1.75 0.41 10.07
N SER A 80 1.78 0.93 8.83
CA SER A 80 0.66 0.76 7.91
C SER A 80 0.38 -0.72 7.65
N PRO A 81 -0.89 -1.14 7.67
CA PRO A 81 -1.27 -2.49 7.29
C PRO A 81 -1.34 -2.68 5.76
N ALA A 82 -1.13 -1.61 4.97
CA ALA A 82 -1.26 -1.67 3.52
C ALA A 82 -0.05 -2.36 2.87
N ASP A 83 -0.32 -3.37 2.05
CA ASP A 83 0.68 -4.02 1.21
C ASP A 83 0.79 -3.34 -0.16
N VAL A 84 -0.31 -2.78 -0.66
CA VAL A 84 -0.38 -2.13 -1.97
C VAL A 84 -1.15 -0.82 -1.87
N PHE A 85 -0.62 0.23 -2.50
CA PHE A 85 -1.33 1.48 -2.73
C PHE A 85 -1.65 1.65 -4.21
N LEU A 86 -2.92 1.77 -4.53
CA LEU A 86 -3.43 1.97 -5.88
C LEU A 86 -4.13 3.33 -5.96
N THR A 87 -3.67 4.20 -6.83
CA THR A 87 -4.17 5.57 -6.98
C THR A 87 -4.42 5.92 -8.45
N GLU A 88 -5.33 6.83 -8.70
CA GLU A 88 -5.60 7.34 -10.04
C GLU A 88 -4.53 8.29 -10.55
N ASN A 89 -3.89 9.04 -9.63
CA ASN A 89 -3.05 10.17 -9.97
C ASN A 89 -1.69 10.11 -9.26
N SER A 90 -0.67 10.60 -9.93
CA SER A 90 0.72 10.59 -9.45
C SER A 90 1.00 11.43 -8.18
N PRO A 91 0.32 12.54 -7.86
CA PRO A 91 0.66 13.34 -6.69
C PRO A 91 0.66 12.57 -5.37
N SER A 92 -0.37 11.75 -5.12
CA SER A 92 -0.43 10.93 -3.89
C SER A 92 0.63 9.83 -3.88
N MET A 93 0.94 9.26 -5.05
CA MET A 93 2.04 8.30 -5.19
C MET A 93 3.39 8.95 -4.85
N VAL A 94 3.65 10.16 -5.35
CA VAL A 94 4.88 10.92 -5.06
C VAL A 94 4.96 11.31 -3.59
N LEU A 95 3.84 11.67 -2.95
CA LEU A 95 3.78 11.96 -1.51
C LEU A 95 4.28 10.77 -0.69
N VAL A 96 3.75 9.58 -0.93
CA VAL A 96 4.11 8.35 -0.21
C VAL A 96 5.56 7.92 -0.52
N ASP A 97 6.01 8.08 -1.76
CA ASP A 97 7.40 7.79 -2.17
C ASP A 97 8.41 8.72 -1.49
N ASN A 98 8.11 10.00 -1.36
CA ASN A 98 8.95 10.96 -0.63
C ASN A 98 9.07 10.61 0.86
N ALA A 99 8.03 10.02 1.44
CA ALA A 99 8.05 9.47 2.79
C ALA A 99 8.83 8.15 2.92
N LYS A 100 9.37 7.61 1.81
CA LYS A 100 10.17 6.36 1.76
C LYS A 100 9.41 5.12 2.21
N LEU A 101 8.11 5.06 1.95
CA LEU A 101 7.25 3.95 2.39
C LEU A 101 7.16 2.82 1.35
N PHE A 102 7.55 3.06 0.10
CA PHE A 102 7.54 2.02 -0.91
C PHE A 102 8.81 1.17 -0.91
N ALA A 103 8.63 -0.14 -0.97
CA ALA A 103 9.70 -1.08 -1.27
C ALA A 103 10.10 -1.00 -2.76
N PRO A 104 11.35 -1.33 -3.11
CA PRO A 104 11.74 -1.49 -4.51
C PRO A 104 10.95 -2.62 -5.18
N LEU A 105 10.50 -2.39 -6.41
CA LEU A 105 9.91 -3.43 -7.25
C LEU A 105 11.00 -4.29 -7.89
N ASP A 106 10.71 -5.56 -8.11
CA ASP A 106 11.62 -6.46 -8.81
C ASP A 106 11.74 -6.12 -10.31
N ALA A 107 12.82 -6.57 -10.93
CA ALA A 107 13.12 -6.24 -12.31
C ALA A 107 12.09 -6.82 -13.31
N ALA A 108 11.50 -7.98 -13.01
CA ALA A 108 10.51 -8.61 -13.89
C ALA A 108 9.21 -7.81 -13.90
N THR A 109 8.76 -7.35 -12.74
CA THR A 109 7.60 -6.43 -12.62
C THR A 109 7.85 -5.12 -13.35
N LEU A 110 9.03 -4.50 -13.15
CA LEU A 110 9.37 -3.24 -13.82
C LEU A 110 9.43 -3.37 -15.35
N GLN A 111 9.85 -4.51 -15.88
CA GLN A 111 9.93 -4.74 -17.33
C GLN A 111 8.57 -4.88 -18.01
N GLN A 112 7.51 -5.17 -17.29
CA GLN A 112 6.15 -5.25 -17.83
C GLN A 112 5.59 -3.89 -18.25
N VAL A 113 6.18 -2.80 -17.76
CA VAL A 113 5.72 -1.44 -18.02
C VAL A 113 6.80 -0.65 -18.77
N PRO A 114 6.47 0.06 -19.87
CA PRO A 114 7.41 0.92 -20.58
C PRO A 114 8.09 1.93 -19.64
N ALA A 115 9.38 2.21 -19.90
CA ALA A 115 10.20 3.06 -19.03
C ALA A 115 9.60 4.46 -18.76
N GLN A 116 8.85 5.00 -19.72
CA GLN A 116 8.18 6.31 -19.61
C GLN A 116 7.06 6.36 -18.56
N TYR A 117 6.53 5.22 -18.12
CA TYR A 117 5.44 5.12 -17.14
C TYR A 117 5.92 4.66 -15.76
N ARG A 118 7.21 4.72 -15.51
CA ARG A 118 7.80 4.37 -14.23
C ARG A 118 8.91 5.35 -13.84
N PRO A 119 9.07 5.69 -12.54
CA PRO A 119 10.19 6.50 -12.09
C PRO A 119 11.49 5.70 -12.18
N GLN A 120 12.61 6.40 -12.33
CA GLN A 120 13.94 5.76 -12.46
C GLN A 120 14.32 4.90 -11.24
N HIS A 121 13.84 5.25 -10.05
CA HIS A 121 14.12 4.51 -8.81
C HIS A 121 13.32 3.21 -8.64
N GLY A 122 12.34 2.92 -9.51
CA GLY A 122 11.67 1.63 -9.58
C GLY A 122 10.86 1.22 -8.35
N ARG A 123 10.25 2.17 -7.64
CA ARG A 123 9.43 1.85 -6.45
C ARG A 123 7.94 1.82 -6.71
N TRP A 124 7.52 2.33 -7.85
CA TRP A 124 6.13 2.27 -8.30
C TRP A 124 6.08 2.28 -9.82
N ILE A 125 4.94 1.97 -10.39
CA ILE A 125 4.71 1.94 -11.84
C ILE A 125 3.35 2.52 -12.18
N GLY A 126 3.22 3.10 -13.37
CA GLY A 126 1.92 3.47 -13.94
C GLY A 126 1.35 2.30 -14.73
N ILE A 127 0.20 1.79 -14.31
CA ILE A 127 -0.45 0.61 -14.92
C ILE A 127 -1.51 0.97 -15.96
N ALA A 128 -1.92 2.24 -16.00
CA ALA A 128 -2.90 2.77 -16.96
C ALA A 128 -2.59 4.21 -17.31
N ALA A 129 -2.99 4.65 -18.49
CA ALA A 129 -2.89 6.03 -18.92
C ALA A 129 -4.27 6.56 -19.33
N ARG A 130 -4.52 7.83 -19.04
CA ARG A 130 -5.71 8.55 -19.52
C ARG A 130 -5.33 9.50 -20.64
N SER A 131 -6.20 9.59 -21.63
CA SER A 131 -6.08 10.60 -22.68
C SER A 131 -7.28 11.52 -22.62
N THR A 132 -7.03 12.83 -22.67
CA THR A 132 -8.09 13.80 -22.92
C THR A 132 -8.40 13.79 -24.41
N VAL A 133 -9.67 13.60 -24.76
CA VAL A 133 -10.12 13.51 -26.13
C VAL A 133 -11.30 14.45 -26.37
N PHE A 134 -11.49 14.88 -27.61
CA PHE A 134 -12.71 15.55 -28.02
C PHE A 134 -13.78 14.52 -28.38
N VAL A 135 -14.98 14.70 -27.84
CA VAL A 135 -16.16 13.93 -28.22
C VAL A 135 -17.11 14.89 -28.95
N TYR A 136 -17.55 14.54 -30.14
CA TYR A 136 -18.41 15.38 -30.95
C TYR A 136 -19.57 14.58 -31.57
N ASN A 137 -20.64 15.30 -31.94
CA ASN A 137 -21.76 14.72 -32.65
C ASN A 137 -21.55 14.92 -34.16
N PRO A 138 -21.31 13.86 -34.96
CA PRO A 138 -21.01 13.97 -36.39
C PRO A 138 -22.18 14.48 -37.21
N ALA A 139 -23.40 14.43 -36.67
CA ALA A 139 -24.57 15.04 -37.35
C ALA A 139 -24.62 16.57 -37.20
N LYS A 140 -23.84 17.16 -36.28
CA LYS A 140 -23.83 18.61 -36.02
C LYS A 140 -22.53 19.29 -36.42
N ILE A 141 -21.42 18.60 -36.36
CA ILE A 141 -20.08 19.13 -36.61
C ILE A 141 -19.35 18.13 -37.51
N SER A 142 -18.77 18.60 -38.60
CA SER A 142 -17.91 17.76 -39.42
C SER A 142 -16.51 17.63 -38.83
N GLU A 143 -15.79 16.58 -39.17
CA GLU A 143 -14.42 16.35 -38.71
C GLU A 143 -13.46 17.50 -39.04
N ALA A 144 -13.66 18.15 -40.22
CA ALA A 144 -12.87 19.30 -40.64
C ALA A 144 -13.08 20.56 -39.77
N GLN A 145 -14.13 20.59 -38.96
CA GLN A 145 -14.44 21.69 -38.04
C GLN A 145 -13.98 21.42 -36.63
N LEU A 146 -13.38 20.25 -36.37
CA LEU A 146 -12.88 19.92 -35.03
C LEU A 146 -11.66 20.79 -34.68
N PRO A 147 -11.56 21.21 -33.44
CA PRO A 147 -10.37 21.91 -32.96
C PRO A 147 -9.13 21.01 -33.04
N HIS A 148 -8.00 21.57 -33.43
CA HIS A 148 -6.73 20.85 -33.50
C HIS A 148 -6.03 20.80 -32.12
N SER A 149 -6.46 21.63 -31.16
CA SER A 149 -5.94 21.69 -29.81
C SER A 149 -7.01 22.16 -28.83
N LEU A 150 -6.78 21.90 -27.52
CA LEU A 150 -7.64 22.44 -26.44
C LEU A 150 -7.71 23.97 -26.45
N MET A 151 -6.63 24.64 -26.87
CA MET A 151 -6.57 26.11 -26.95
C MET A 151 -7.50 26.68 -28.02
N ASP A 152 -7.88 25.91 -29.02
CA ASP A 152 -8.83 26.35 -30.06
C ASP A 152 -10.26 26.45 -29.53
N LEU A 153 -10.59 25.81 -28.41
CA LEU A 153 -11.89 25.93 -27.75
C LEU A 153 -12.08 27.29 -27.06
N ALA A 154 -11.00 28.03 -26.81
CA ALA A 154 -11.04 29.35 -26.18
C ALA A 154 -11.14 30.51 -27.19
N LYS A 155 -11.19 30.21 -28.47
CA LYS A 155 -11.36 31.20 -29.57
C LYS A 155 -12.81 31.19 -30.02
#